data_c6863d4ed4076acf90b0aac0ce2cd6da
#
_entry.id   c6863d4ed4076acf90b0aac0ce2cd6da
#
_cell.length_a   1.000
_cell.length_b   1.000
_cell.length_c   1.000
_cell.angle_alpha   90.00
_cell.angle_beta   90.00
_cell.angle_gamma   90.00
#
_symmetry.space_group_name_H-M   'P 1'
#
loop_
_entity.id
_entity.type
_entity.pdbx_description
1 polymer ?
#
loop_
_entity_poly.entity_id
_entity_poly.type
_entity_poly.pdbx_seq_one_letter_code
_entity_poly.pdbx_strand_id
1 'polypeptide(L)'
;MKNKRVIFLNGPMGAGKTTVGRLIQRSLAGCAFIDGDWCMDLEPFVGNSETRAMAADNILHMLAGYNNCSHCRGVVVAWLMDRPEICRALEEGAAKIGLETAWFTLLCTEEALGARWRGDKLCPWRTEENLKVSVRSLEAFSRLPGVPVDTSGMTAEQVRDHILKHLSD
;
A
#
# COMPACT_ATOMS: atom_id res chain seq x y z
N MET A 1 8.25 -25.85 -3.00
CA MET A 1 8.78 -24.45 -2.90
C MET A 1 7.69 -23.62 -2.25
N LYS A 2 7.99 -22.86 -1.19
CA LYS A 2 7.01 -21.93 -0.63
C LYS A 2 6.66 -20.90 -1.72
N ASN A 3 5.37 -20.65 -1.95
CA ASN A 3 4.92 -19.59 -2.84
C ASN A 3 5.46 -18.25 -2.37
N LYS A 4 5.82 -17.39 -3.31
CA LYS A 4 6.18 -16.00 -2.97
C LYS A 4 4.94 -15.25 -2.51
N ARG A 5 5.13 -14.32 -1.58
CA ARG A 5 4.04 -13.54 -1.01
C ARG A 5 4.10 -12.09 -1.46
N VAL A 6 2.93 -11.53 -1.74
CA VAL A 6 2.74 -10.10 -1.92
C VAL A 6 2.08 -9.52 -0.66
N ILE A 7 2.66 -8.47 -0.13
CA ILE A 7 2.10 -7.70 0.98
C ILE A 7 1.51 -6.41 0.38
N PHE A 8 0.20 -6.30 0.38
CA PHE A 8 -0.49 -5.08 -0.02
C PHE A 8 -0.70 -4.18 1.19
N LEU A 9 -0.16 -2.96 1.11
CA LEU A 9 -0.36 -1.90 2.10
C LEU A 9 -1.33 -0.88 1.54
N ASN A 10 -2.52 -0.84 2.09
CA ASN A 10 -3.60 0.07 1.74
C ASN A 10 -3.82 1.13 2.84
N GLY A 11 -4.63 2.11 2.57
CA GLY A 11 -5.00 3.16 3.52
C GLY A 11 -5.05 4.55 2.87
N PRO A 12 -5.59 5.56 3.57
CA PRO A 12 -5.73 6.90 3.05
C PRO A 12 -4.39 7.56 2.75
N MET A 13 -4.42 8.67 2.04
CA MET A 13 -3.24 9.49 1.82
C MET A 13 -2.69 9.98 3.17
N GLY A 14 -1.39 9.88 3.37
CA GLY A 14 -0.76 10.28 4.63
C GLY A 14 -0.73 9.22 5.73
N ALA A 15 -1.35 8.05 5.55
CA ALA A 15 -1.34 6.96 6.53
C ALA A 15 0.05 6.30 6.74
N GLY A 16 1.04 6.59 5.89
CA GLY A 16 2.40 6.09 6.04
C GLY A 16 2.74 4.83 5.23
N LYS A 17 1.91 4.46 4.25
CA LYS A 17 2.09 3.25 3.41
C LYS A 17 3.49 3.10 2.81
N THR A 18 3.96 4.12 2.10
CA THR A 18 5.29 4.10 1.45
C THR A 18 6.42 3.96 2.48
N THR A 19 6.34 4.68 3.60
CA THR A 19 7.34 4.61 4.68
C THR A 19 7.40 3.21 5.29
N VAL A 20 6.25 2.68 5.70
CA VAL A 20 6.15 1.33 6.29
C VAL A 20 6.56 0.26 5.26
N GLY A 21 6.11 0.39 4.02
CA GLY A 21 6.45 -0.53 2.95
C GLY A 21 7.96 -0.61 2.68
N ARG A 22 8.64 0.52 2.70
CA ARG A 22 10.12 0.56 2.57
C ARG A 22 10.83 -0.05 3.78
N LEU A 23 10.29 0.12 4.98
CA LEU A 23 10.83 -0.54 6.17
C LEU A 23 10.66 -2.06 6.10
N ILE A 24 9.50 -2.55 5.68
CA ILE A 24 9.26 -3.99 5.46
C ILE A 24 10.23 -4.53 4.40
N GLN A 25 10.35 -3.85 3.25
CA GLN A 25 11.28 -4.24 2.19
C GLN A 25 12.70 -4.43 2.71
N ARG A 26 13.20 -3.47 3.50
CA ARG A 26 14.56 -3.50 4.06
C ARG A 26 14.76 -4.58 5.13
N SER A 27 13.67 -5.01 5.76
CA SER A 27 13.70 -6.05 6.81
C SER A 27 13.67 -7.48 6.26
N LEU A 28 13.28 -7.65 4.99
CA LEU A 28 13.11 -8.95 4.36
C LEU A 28 14.10 -9.13 3.20
N ALA A 29 15.01 -10.08 3.32
CA ALA A 29 16.01 -10.35 2.28
C ALA A 29 15.33 -10.78 0.97
N GLY A 30 15.72 -10.14 -0.14
CA GLY A 30 15.14 -10.41 -1.47
C GLY A 30 13.72 -9.86 -1.66
N CYS A 31 13.29 -8.92 -0.82
CA CYS A 31 11.97 -8.28 -0.96
C CYS A 31 12.03 -7.10 -1.92
N ALA A 32 11.11 -7.09 -2.89
CA ALA A 32 10.91 -5.96 -3.79
C ALA A 32 9.86 -4.98 -3.23
N PHE A 33 9.85 -3.75 -3.75
CA PHE A 33 8.86 -2.74 -3.39
C PHE A 33 8.29 -2.09 -4.65
N ILE A 34 6.97 -2.00 -4.71
CA ILE A 34 6.22 -1.29 -5.74
C ILE A 34 5.46 -0.15 -5.07
N ASP A 35 5.69 1.07 -5.53
CA ASP A 35 4.83 2.21 -5.23
C ASP A 35 3.80 2.34 -6.35
N GLY A 36 2.52 2.21 -6.02
CA GLY A 36 1.45 2.23 -7.01
C GLY A 36 1.25 3.61 -7.66
N ASP A 37 1.66 4.68 -6.99
CA ASP A 37 1.58 6.03 -7.56
C ASP A 37 2.54 6.16 -8.76
N TRP A 38 3.69 5.48 -8.73
CA TRP A 38 4.62 5.43 -9.86
C TRP A 38 4.09 4.59 -11.03
N CYS A 39 3.11 3.73 -10.78
CA CYS A 39 2.47 2.95 -11.83
C CYS A 39 1.43 3.74 -12.63
N MET A 40 1.12 4.98 -12.22
CA MET A 40 0.21 5.89 -12.89
C MET A 40 0.73 7.33 -12.92
N ASP A 41 2.04 7.49 -13.00
CA ASP A 41 2.71 8.80 -13.03
C ASP A 41 2.54 9.44 -14.40
N LEU A 42 1.56 10.33 -14.50
CA LEU A 42 1.22 11.09 -15.71
C LEU A 42 1.36 12.59 -15.46
N GLU A 43 1.82 13.32 -16.46
CA GLU A 43 1.88 14.78 -16.42
C GLU A 43 0.97 15.39 -17.50
N PRO A 44 -0.10 16.13 -17.16
CA PRO A 44 -0.60 16.35 -15.80
C PRO A 44 -1.19 15.06 -15.16
N PHE A 45 -1.20 14.99 -13.83
CA PHE A 45 -1.77 13.85 -13.12
C PHE A 45 -3.26 13.68 -13.41
N VAL A 46 -3.67 12.46 -13.74
CA VAL A 46 -5.08 12.09 -14.00
C VAL A 46 -5.44 10.89 -13.13
N GLY A 47 -6.32 11.11 -12.14
CA GLY A 47 -6.79 10.08 -11.21
C GLY A 47 -8.23 9.64 -11.46
N ASN A 48 -8.50 8.92 -12.55
CA ASN A 48 -9.82 8.41 -12.90
C ASN A 48 -9.86 6.86 -12.91
N SER A 49 -10.98 6.27 -13.35
CA SER A 49 -11.15 4.81 -13.40
C SER A 49 -10.18 4.15 -14.40
N GLU A 50 -9.91 4.79 -15.53
CA GLU A 50 -9.02 4.28 -16.58
C GLU A 50 -7.57 4.24 -16.09
N THR A 51 -7.06 5.34 -15.53
CA THR A 51 -5.69 5.40 -15.02
C THR A 51 -5.46 4.50 -13.82
N ARG A 52 -6.48 4.30 -12.97
CA ARG A 52 -6.42 3.33 -11.87
C ARG A 52 -6.41 1.89 -12.37
N ALA A 53 -7.16 1.56 -13.41
CA ALA A 53 -7.10 0.24 -14.04
C ALA A 53 -5.72 0.00 -14.67
N MET A 54 -5.19 0.98 -15.39
CA MET A 54 -3.82 0.95 -15.93
C MET A 54 -2.78 0.73 -14.83
N ALA A 55 -2.89 1.43 -13.70
CA ALA A 55 -1.97 1.24 -12.57
C ALA A 55 -2.04 -0.18 -12.00
N ALA A 56 -3.24 -0.74 -11.85
CA ALA A 56 -3.42 -2.11 -11.40
C ALA A 56 -2.78 -3.12 -12.37
N ASP A 57 -2.96 -2.94 -13.68
CA ASP A 57 -2.32 -3.77 -14.72
C ASP A 57 -0.80 -3.65 -14.67
N ASN A 58 -0.25 -2.45 -14.53
CA ASN A 58 1.18 -2.22 -14.39
C ASN A 58 1.74 -2.91 -13.13
N ILE A 59 1.04 -2.83 -12.00
CA ILE A 59 1.41 -3.53 -10.77
C ILE A 59 1.45 -5.04 -11.01
N LEU A 60 0.41 -5.62 -11.64
CA LEU A 60 0.34 -7.05 -11.93
C LEU A 60 1.46 -7.51 -12.88
N HIS A 61 1.80 -6.69 -13.87
CA HIS A 61 2.92 -6.96 -14.77
C HIS A 61 4.25 -6.99 -14.01
N MET A 62 4.49 -6.03 -13.13
CA MET A 62 5.69 -6.01 -12.28
C MET A 62 5.73 -7.21 -11.32
N LEU A 63 4.58 -7.57 -10.72
CA LEU A 63 4.47 -8.74 -9.85
C LEU A 63 4.85 -10.04 -10.60
N ALA A 64 4.41 -10.21 -11.84
CA ALA A 64 4.78 -11.35 -12.68
C ALA A 64 6.29 -11.40 -12.92
N GLY A 65 6.91 -10.26 -13.21
CA GLY A 65 8.36 -10.14 -13.37
C GLY A 65 9.12 -10.54 -12.11
N TYR A 66 8.69 -10.03 -10.94
CA TYR A 66 9.29 -10.41 -9.64
C TYR A 66 9.04 -11.86 -9.29
N ASN A 67 7.89 -12.42 -9.64
CA ASN A 67 7.60 -13.82 -9.40
C ASN A 67 8.55 -14.74 -10.17
N ASN A 68 8.91 -14.38 -11.40
CA ASN A 68 9.83 -15.12 -12.24
C ASN A 68 11.31 -14.92 -11.85
N CYS A 69 11.64 -13.93 -11.03
CA CYS A 69 13.01 -13.64 -10.62
C CYS A 69 13.44 -14.55 -9.45
N SER A 70 14.47 -15.36 -9.61
CA SER A 70 14.96 -16.26 -8.56
C SER A 70 15.52 -15.54 -7.33
N HIS A 71 15.96 -14.29 -7.47
CA HIS A 71 16.48 -13.47 -6.38
C HIS A 71 15.37 -12.77 -5.58
N CYS A 72 14.17 -12.62 -6.15
CA CYS A 72 13.03 -12.06 -5.44
C CYS A 72 12.35 -13.13 -4.58
N ARG A 73 12.09 -12.83 -3.31
CA ARG A 73 11.43 -13.73 -2.36
C ARG A 73 10.06 -13.26 -1.92
N GLY A 74 9.72 -12.00 -2.14
CA GLY A 74 8.44 -11.40 -1.84
C GLY A 74 8.37 -9.97 -2.37
N VAL A 75 7.18 -9.40 -2.38
CA VAL A 75 6.95 -8.03 -2.86
C VAL A 75 6.05 -7.29 -1.88
N VAL A 76 6.38 -6.04 -1.60
CA VAL A 76 5.48 -5.10 -0.93
C VAL A 76 4.92 -4.14 -1.97
N VAL A 77 3.61 -3.99 -2.00
CA VAL A 77 2.90 -3.01 -2.83
C VAL A 77 2.25 -1.98 -1.91
N ALA A 78 2.63 -0.72 -2.04
CA ALA A 78 2.02 0.39 -1.31
C ALA A 78 1.26 1.28 -2.29
N TRP A 79 -0.06 1.37 -2.13
CA TRP A 79 -0.89 2.19 -3.00
C TRP A 79 -2.19 2.61 -2.31
N LEU A 80 -2.87 3.60 -2.87
CA LEU A 80 -4.20 4.04 -2.46
C LEU A 80 -5.25 3.24 -3.22
N MET A 81 -5.66 2.11 -2.66
CA MET A 81 -6.65 1.19 -3.24
C MET A 81 -8.02 1.43 -2.56
N ASP A 82 -8.65 2.56 -2.90
CA ASP A 82 -9.87 3.06 -2.26
C ASP A 82 -11.16 2.38 -2.75
N ARG A 83 -11.06 1.43 -3.67
CA ARG A 83 -12.22 0.75 -4.29
C ARG A 83 -12.09 -0.77 -4.16
N PRO A 84 -13.15 -1.46 -3.73
CA PRO A 84 -13.16 -2.92 -3.64
C PRO A 84 -12.82 -3.63 -4.95
N GLU A 85 -13.21 -3.03 -6.10
CA GLU A 85 -12.94 -3.59 -7.43
C GLU A 85 -11.44 -3.65 -7.73
N ILE A 86 -10.69 -2.62 -7.32
CA ILE A 86 -9.23 -2.59 -7.49
C ILE A 86 -8.58 -3.65 -6.61
N CYS A 87 -8.99 -3.74 -5.35
CA CYS A 87 -8.48 -4.77 -4.44
C CYS A 87 -8.73 -6.17 -5.00
N ARG A 88 -9.94 -6.43 -5.50
CA ARG A 88 -10.31 -7.71 -6.11
C ARG A 88 -9.48 -8.02 -7.36
N ALA A 89 -9.31 -7.04 -8.26
CA ALA A 89 -8.52 -7.24 -9.48
C ALA A 89 -7.06 -7.59 -9.18
N LEU A 90 -6.46 -6.91 -8.19
CA LEU A 90 -5.09 -7.20 -7.75
C LEU A 90 -4.99 -8.58 -7.07
N GLU A 91 -5.96 -8.95 -6.22
CA GLU A 91 -6.03 -10.26 -5.57
C GLU A 91 -6.11 -11.40 -6.59
N GLU A 92 -7.09 -11.32 -7.49
CA GLU A 92 -7.30 -12.32 -8.54
C GLU A 92 -6.11 -12.40 -9.49
N GLY A 93 -5.54 -11.25 -9.87
CA GLY A 93 -4.37 -11.19 -10.74
C GLY A 93 -3.14 -11.82 -10.09
N ALA A 94 -2.88 -11.55 -8.81
CA ALA A 94 -1.78 -12.15 -8.07
C ALA A 94 -1.97 -13.67 -7.92
N ALA A 95 -3.18 -14.12 -7.62
CA ALA A 95 -3.51 -15.55 -7.53
C ALA A 95 -3.28 -16.28 -8.85
N LYS A 96 -3.67 -15.70 -10.00
CA LYS A 96 -3.47 -16.29 -11.35
C LYS A 96 -2.00 -16.56 -11.67
N ILE A 97 -1.08 -15.77 -11.10
CA ILE A 97 0.37 -15.97 -11.28
C ILE A 97 1.02 -16.74 -10.13
N GLY A 98 0.22 -17.34 -9.24
CA GLY A 98 0.68 -18.23 -8.17
C GLY A 98 1.31 -17.51 -6.97
N LEU A 99 0.97 -16.24 -6.74
CA LEU A 99 1.40 -15.49 -5.56
C LEU A 99 0.39 -15.63 -4.43
N GLU A 100 0.88 -15.78 -3.21
CA GLU A 100 0.07 -15.61 -2.00
C GLU A 100 -0.04 -14.12 -1.66
N THR A 101 -1.19 -13.68 -1.20
CA THR A 101 -1.42 -12.28 -0.85
C THR A 101 -1.65 -12.11 0.65
N ALA A 102 -1.21 -10.99 1.18
CA ALA A 102 -1.53 -10.53 2.52
C ALA A 102 -1.88 -9.04 2.45
N TRP A 103 -3.05 -8.67 2.98
CA TRP A 103 -3.58 -7.32 2.90
C TRP A 103 -3.58 -6.66 4.26
N PHE A 104 -3.04 -5.45 4.34
CA PHE A 104 -3.07 -4.62 5.53
C PHE A 104 -3.59 -3.23 5.18
N THR A 105 -4.57 -2.74 5.92
CA THR A 105 -5.09 -1.39 5.77
C THR A 105 -4.64 -0.54 6.94
N LEU A 106 -3.75 0.42 6.66
CA LEU A 106 -3.23 1.35 7.66
C LEU A 106 -4.29 2.41 7.95
N LEU A 107 -4.76 2.43 9.18
CA LEU A 107 -5.75 3.39 9.68
C LEU A 107 -5.12 4.24 10.78
N CYS A 108 -5.68 5.41 11.03
CA CYS A 108 -5.30 6.25 12.16
C CYS A 108 -6.43 7.21 12.52
N THR A 109 -6.33 7.84 13.68
CA THR A 109 -7.25 8.92 14.04
C THR A 109 -7.01 10.16 13.17
N GLU A 110 -8.00 11.03 13.11
CA GLU A 110 -7.90 12.33 12.40
C GLU A 110 -6.74 13.17 12.95
N GLU A 111 -6.54 13.19 14.27
CA GLU A 111 -5.47 13.93 14.92
C GLU A 111 -4.09 13.41 14.49
N ALA A 112 -3.90 12.09 14.49
CA ALA A 112 -2.65 11.46 14.09
C ALA A 112 -2.36 11.71 12.60
N LEU A 113 -3.39 11.62 11.75
CA LEU A 113 -3.27 11.92 10.32
C LEU A 113 -2.89 13.38 10.10
N GLY A 114 -3.57 14.32 10.78
CA GLY A 114 -3.30 15.74 10.70
C GLY A 114 -1.89 16.11 11.16
N ALA A 115 -1.41 15.49 12.24
CA ALA A 115 -0.05 15.69 12.74
C ALA A 115 1.01 15.25 11.72
N ARG A 116 0.85 14.04 11.13
CA ARG A 116 1.74 13.53 10.08
C ARG A 116 1.70 14.40 8.83
N TRP A 117 0.52 14.83 8.44
CA TRP A 117 0.29 15.68 7.27
C TRP A 117 1.05 17.00 7.37
N ARG A 118 0.91 17.71 8.50
CA ARG A 118 1.58 19.00 8.74
C ARG A 118 3.08 18.85 9.00
N GLY A 119 3.53 17.67 9.45
CA GLY A 119 4.95 17.34 9.63
C GLY A 119 5.69 17.08 8.33
N ASP A 120 4.98 16.66 7.28
CA ASP A 120 5.56 16.33 5.96
C ASP A 120 5.70 17.60 5.10
N LYS A 121 6.82 18.28 5.25
CA LYS A 121 7.13 19.53 4.52
C LYS A 121 7.70 19.31 3.12
N LEU A 122 8.00 18.06 2.75
CA LEU A 122 8.61 17.74 1.45
C LEU A 122 7.57 17.48 0.36
N CYS A 123 6.31 17.25 0.74
CA CYS A 123 5.25 16.93 -0.19
C CYS A 123 4.36 18.14 -0.47
N PRO A 124 4.42 18.73 -1.68
CA PRO A 124 3.65 19.94 -2.01
C PRO A 124 2.12 19.73 -2.03
N TRP A 125 1.68 18.47 -2.13
CA TRP A 125 0.25 18.12 -2.12
C TRP A 125 -0.37 18.10 -0.71
N ARG A 126 0.40 18.35 0.35
CA ARG A 126 -0.05 18.38 1.75
C ARG A 126 -0.79 19.68 2.09
N THR A 127 -1.81 20.02 1.31
CA THR A 127 -2.71 21.14 1.58
C THR A 127 -3.77 20.76 2.62
N GLU A 128 -4.34 21.73 3.33
CA GLU A 128 -5.45 21.48 4.28
C GLU A 128 -6.72 20.94 3.57
N GLU A 129 -6.92 21.28 2.30
CA GLU A 129 -8.02 20.75 1.50
C GLU A 129 -7.84 19.24 1.25
N ASN A 130 -6.65 18.83 0.84
CA ASN A 130 -6.33 17.43 0.64
C ASN A 130 -6.35 16.65 1.96
N LEU A 131 -6.00 17.26 3.09
CA LEU A 131 -6.17 16.64 4.40
C LEU A 131 -7.64 16.33 4.68
N LYS A 132 -8.56 17.27 4.44
CA LYS A 132 -10.00 17.04 4.62
C LYS A 132 -10.51 15.88 3.77
N VAL A 133 -10.04 15.75 2.54
CA VAL A 133 -10.38 14.62 1.67
C VAL A 133 -9.87 13.31 2.26
N SER A 134 -8.63 13.28 2.72
CA SER A 134 -8.03 12.10 3.34
C SER A 134 -8.74 11.68 4.62
N VAL A 135 -9.08 12.63 5.51
CA VAL A 135 -9.85 12.38 6.73
C VAL A 135 -11.22 11.77 6.41
N ARG A 136 -11.95 12.34 5.47
CA ARG A 136 -13.26 11.80 5.05
C ARG A 136 -13.19 10.36 4.52
N SER A 137 -12.06 9.97 3.96
CA SER A 137 -11.87 8.62 3.42
C SER A 137 -11.57 7.56 4.48
N LEU A 138 -11.19 7.92 5.71
CA LEU A 138 -10.82 6.99 6.78
C LEU A 138 -11.88 5.91 7.02
N GLU A 139 -13.15 6.30 7.11
CA GLU A 139 -14.26 5.35 7.31
C GLU A 139 -14.41 4.39 6.12
N ALA A 140 -14.25 4.87 4.90
CA ALA A 140 -14.33 4.02 3.71
C ALA A 140 -13.21 2.98 3.70
N PHE A 141 -11.98 3.37 4.06
CA PHE A 141 -10.85 2.43 4.16
C PHE A 141 -11.03 1.37 5.24
N SER A 142 -11.71 1.68 6.35
CA SER A 142 -11.98 0.70 7.41
C SER A 142 -12.89 -0.46 6.97
N ARG A 143 -13.62 -0.29 5.87
CA ARG A 143 -14.54 -1.30 5.29
C ARG A 143 -13.91 -2.11 4.15
N LEU A 144 -12.68 -1.78 3.74
CA LEU A 144 -11.98 -2.49 2.67
C LEU A 144 -11.38 -3.82 3.16
N PRO A 145 -11.12 -4.77 2.24
CA PRO A 145 -10.52 -6.05 2.60
C PRO A 145 -9.15 -5.89 3.27
N GLY A 146 -8.81 -6.85 4.13
CA GLY A 146 -7.50 -6.94 4.77
C GLY A 146 -7.55 -6.74 6.29
N VAL A 147 -6.39 -6.89 6.91
CA VAL A 147 -6.21 -6.71 8.35
C VAL A 147 -6.09 -5.22 8.64
N PRO A 148 -7.02 -4.62 9.41
CA PRO A 148 -6.90 -3.22 9.81
C PRO A 148 -5.77 -3.07 10.83
N VAL A 149 -4.91 -2.07 10.62
CA VAL A 149 -3.81 -1.73 11.52
C VAL A 149 -3.99 -0.29 11.98
N ASP A 150 -4.37 -0.10 13.24
CA ASP A 150 -4.40 1.23 13.84
C ASP A 150 -2.98 1.69 14.13
N THR A 151 -2.57 2.72 13.43
CA THR A 151 -1.22 3.28 13.51
C THR A 151 -1.15 4.56 14.33
N SER A 152 -2.23 4.99 14.99
CA SER A 152 -2.35 6.31 15.65
C SER A 152 -1.25 6.61 16.64
N GLY A 153 -0.92 5.63 17.50
CA GLY A 153 0.12 5.75 18.54
C GLY A 153 1.42 5.03 18.20
N MET A 154 1.63 4.62 16.93
CA MET A 154 2.77 3.80 16.55
C MET A 154 3.78 4.57 15.69
N THR A 155 5.07 4.28 15.88
CA THR A 155 6.11 4.66 14.91
C THR A 155 6.02 3.77 13.68
N ALA A 156 6.63 4.19 12.59
CA ALA A 156 6.64 3.38 11.35
C ALA A 156 7.33 2.02 11.55
N GLU A 157 8.35 1.96 12.41
CA GLU A 157 9.05 0.74 12.79
C GLU A 157 8.13 -0.21 13.58
N GLN A 158 7.35 0.33 14.51
CA GLN A 158 6.38 -0.47 15.26
C GLN A 158 5.28 -1.03 14.37
N VAL A 159 4.81 -0.26 13.39
CA VAL A 159 3.83 -0.73 12.39
C VAL A 159 4.44 -1.86 11.54
N ARG A 160 5.69 -1.68 11.06
CA ARG A 160 6.41 -2.75 10.36
C ARG A 160 6.49 -4.02 11.20
N ASP A 161 6.91 -3.92 12.46
CA ASP A 161 7.08 -5.09 13.34
C ASP A 161 5.76 -5.80 13.61
N HIS A 162 4.68 -5.04 13.79
CA HIS A 162 3.33 -5.57 13.93
C HIS A 162 2.91 -6.38 12.70
N ILE A 163 3.12 -5.83 11.50
CA ILE A 163 2.79 -6.51 10.23
C ILE A 163 3.64 -7.78 10.06
N LEU A 164 4.96 -7.69 10.29
CA LEU A 164 5.86 -8.84 10.14
C LEU A 164 5.53 -9.97 11.12
N LYS A 165 5.14 -9.64 12.35
CA LYS A 165 4.67 -10.62 13.33
C LYS A 165 3.43 -11.35 12.83
N HIS A 166 2.42 -10.61 12.35
CA HIS A 166 1.19 -11.18 11.80
C HIS A 166 1.42 -12.11 10.60
N LEU A 167 2.48 -11.88 9.83
CA LEU A 167 2.85 -12.74 8.68
C LEU A 167 3.57 -14.03 9.09
N SER A 168 4.04 -14.12 10.33
CA SER A 168 4.79 -15.25 10.87
C SER A 168 3.91 -16.24 11.62
N ASP A 169 2.75 -15.78 12.08
CA ASP A 169 1.71 -16.57 12.74
C ASP A 169 0.87 -17.32 11.69
#